data_dd635879598d3cda97eaf7195b96e8b6
#
_entry.id   dd635879598d3cda97eaf7195b96e8b6
#
_cell.length_a   1.000
_cell.length_b   1.000
_cell.length_c   1.000
_cell.angle_alpha   90.00
_cell.angle_beta   90.00
_cell.angle_gamma   90.00
#
_symmetry.space_group_name_H-M   'P 1'
#
loop_
_entity.id
_entity.type
_entity.pdbx_description
1 polymer ?
#
loop_
_entity_poly.entity_id
_entity_poly.type
_entity_poly.pdbx_seq_one_letter_code
_entity_poly.pdbx_strand_id
1 'polypeptide(L)'
;MLGAALVLGTSGVVAKLIALPLFCLVVALVRVLGYVLAARSVSQLRALLGVKFALLLGGAVLAVRLGPFPNGDVWPALVTGMTLVSAMAVQNAVQRLYLGAMPPTTIMTGNTTQAMIDLVDLWSGLPGVDPARKRLQHIAANMLGFAIGCAAAALLYVFLHMWCFAVPPLLGFLAILFA
;
A
#
# COMPACT_ATOMS: atom_id res chain seq x y z
N MET A 1 19.00 -2.71 -6.67
CA MET A 1 18.26 -3.85 -7.25
C MET A 1 17.68 -3.56 -8.64
N LEU A 2 17.10 -2.38 -8.94
CA LEU A 2 16.57 -2.04 -10.27
C LEU A 2 17.64 -2.04 -11.35
N GLY A 3 18.83 -1.50 -11.08
CA GLY A 3 19.96 -1.48 -12.03
C GLY A 3 20.47 -2.88 -12.42
N ALA A 4 20.54 -3.79 -11.45
CA ALA A 4 20.94 -5.18 -11.74
C ALA A 4 19.89 -5.91 -12.59
N ALA A 5 18.59 -5.65 -12.34
CA ALA A 5 17.51 -6.22 -13.12
C ALA A 5 17.49 -5.74 -14.58
N LEU A 6 17.84 -4.46 -14.80
CA LEU A 6 18.00 -3.89 -16.16
C LEU A 6 19.14 -4.55 -16.95
N VAL A 7 20.26 -4.83 -16.28
CA VAL A 7 21.44 -5.44 -16.92
C VAL A 7 21.23 -6.94 -17.16
N LEU A 8 20.59 -7.64 -16.22
CA LEU A 8 20.38 -9.09 -16.26
C LEU A 8 19.12 -9.52 -17.04
N GLY A 9 18.30 -8.59 -17.53
CA GLY A 9 17.10 -8.90 -18.30
C GLY A 9 16.05 -9.72 -17.54
N THR A 10 15.95 -9.54 -16.19
CA THR A 10 14.99 -10.30 -15.38
C THR A 10 13.55 -9.85 -15.67
N SER A 11 12.59 -10.76 -15.59
CA SER A 11 11.18 -10.46 -15.81
C SER A 11 10.63 -9.37 -14.86
N GLY A 12 9.73 -8.54 -15.34
CA GLY A 12 9.10 -7.48 -14.56
C GLY A 12 9.91 -6.17 -14.47
N VAL A 13 10.90 -5.95 -15.33
CA VAL A 13 11.69 -4.71 -15.36
C VAL A 13 10.85 -3.53 -15.83
N VAL A 14 10.11 -3.70 -16.92
CA VAL A 14 9.23 -2.67 -17.49
C VAL A 14 8.15 -2.29 -16.49
N ALA A 15 7.55 -3.29 -15.83
CA ALA A 15 6.58 -3.06 -14.75
C ALA A 15 7.14 -2.16 -13.64
N LYS A 16 8.36 -2.42 -13.18
CA LYS A 16 9.02 -1.65 -12.10
C LYS A 16 9.36 -0.22 -12.53
N LEU A 17 9.78 -0.03 -13.77
CA LEU A 17 10.10 1.30 -14.31
C LEU A 17 8.86 2.18 -14.44
N ILE A 18 7.74 1.62 -14.89
CA ILE A 18 6.47 2.35 -15.08
C ILE A 18 5.77 2.57 -13.73
N ALA A 19 5.93 1.67 -12.76
CA ALA A 19 5.23 1.74 -11.48
C ALA A 19 5.50 3.04 -10.71
N LEU A 20 6.75 3.52 -10.67
CA LEU A 20 7.11 4.72 -9.92
C LEU A 20 6.52 6.01 -10.52
N PRO A 21 6.70 6.31 -11.83
CA PRO A 21 6.04 7.45 -12.45
C PRO A 21 4.51 7.42 -12.31
N LEU A 22 3.90 6.26 -12.51
CA LEU A 22 2.46 6.09 -12.32
C LEU A 22 2.03 6.38 -10.88
N PHE A 23 2.76 5.84 -9.90
CA PHE A 23 2.51 6.10 -8.49
C PHE A 23 2.53 7.61 -8.19
N CYS A 24 3.56 8.33 -8.66
CA CYS A 24 3.67 9.78 -8.48
C CYS A 24 2.50 10.52 -9.14
N LEU A 25 2.14 10.13 -10.35
CA LEU A 25 1.01 10.71 -11.07
C LEU A 25 -0.31 10.51 -10.30
N VAL A 26 -0.58 9.29 -9.83
CA VAL A 26 -1.80 8.99 -9.07
C VAL A 26 -1.84 9.78 -7.76
N VAL A 27 -0.73 9.90 -7.03
CA VAL A 27 -0.67 10.72 -5.81
C VAL A 27 -0.99 12.19 -6.10
N ALA A 28 -0.45 12.74 -7.20
CA ALA A 28 -0.77 14.10 -7.62
C ALA A 28 -2.26 14.26 -7.98
N LEU A 29 -2.82 13.31 -8.74
CA LEU A 29 -4.25 13.30 -9.08
C LEU A 29 -5.15 13.21 -7.85
N VAL A 30 -4.81 12.36 -6.87
CA VAL A 30 -5.54 12.27 -5.59
C VAL A 30 -5.53 13.61 -4.85
N ARG A 31 -4.40 14.34 -4.87
CA ARG A 31 -4.32 15.66 -4.25
C ARG A 31 -5.23 16.67 -4.95
N VAL A 32 -5.21 16.69 -6.28
CA VAL A 32 -6.10 17.56 -7.07
C VAL A 32 -7.57 17.20 -6.84
N LEU A 33 -7.89 15.90 -6.87
CA LEU A 33 -9.24 15.42 -6.57
C LEU A 33 -9.71 15.85 -5.18
N GLY A 34 -8.82 15.81 -4.18
CA GLY A 34 -9.10 16.30 -2.84
C GLY A 34 -9.53 17.77 -2.81
N TYR A 35 -8.89 18.65 -3.60
CA TYR A 35 -9.30 20.05 -3.72
C TYR A 35 -10.68 20.19 -4.36
N VAL A 36 -10.95 19.43 -5.42
CA VAL A 36 -12.25 19.48 -6.12
C VAL A 36 -13.38 18.98 -5.21
N LEU A 37 -13.13 17.92 -4.45
CA LEU A 37 -14.11 17.39 -3.50
C LEU A 37 -14.37 18.34 -2.33
N ALA A 38 -13.33 19.02 -1.84
CA ALA A 38 -13.47 20.07 -0.82
C ALA A 38 -14.37 21.21 -1.30
N ALA A 39 -14.16 21.67 -2.53
CA ALA A 39 -14.98 22.72 -3.14
C ALA A 39 -16.46 22.32 -3.30
N ARG A 40 -16.76 21.03 -3.34
CA ARG A 40 -18.11 20.48 -3.47
C ARG A 40 -18.75 20.03 -2.14
N SER A 41 -18.10 20.31 -1.00
CA SER A 41 -18.55 19.88 0.34
C SER A 41 -18.79 18.37 0.46
N VAL A 42 -18.10 17.56 -0.34
CA VAL A 42 -18.16 16.09 -0.29
C VAL A 42 -17.11 15.56 0.68
N SER A 43 -17.45 14.52 1.44
CA SER A 43 -16.50 13.83 2.32
C SER A 43 -15.34 13.26 1.50
N GLN A 44 -14.17 13.94 1.57
CA GLN A 44 -12.98 13.59 0.82
C GLN A 44 -12.50 12.17 1.14
N LEU A 45 -12.50 11.80 2.43
CA LEU A 45 -12.05 10.49 2.88
C LEU A 45 -12.88 9.36 2.27
N ARG A 46 -14.21 9.45 2.36
CA ARG A 46 -15.11 8.43 1.81
C ARG A 46 -15.01 8.32 0.29
N ALA A 47 -14.93 9.45 -0.41
CA ALA A 47 -14.77 9.46 -1.87
C ALA A 47 -13.46 8.78 -2.30
N LEU A 48 -12.34 9.09 -1.63
CA LEU A 48 -11.04 8.50 -1.95
C LEU A 48 -10.96 7.01 -1.57
N LEU A 49 -11.59 6.60 -0.47
CA LEU A 49 -11.74 5.18 -0.13
C LEU A 49 -12.59 4.44 -1.17
N GLY A 50 -13.63 5.08 -1.70
CA GLY A 50 -14.42 4.55 -2.82
C GLY A 50 -13.58 4.35 -4.09
N VAL A 51 -12.74 5.32 -4.45
CA VAL A 51 -11.80 5.20 -5.58
C VAL A 51 -10.82 4.04 -5.34
N LYS A 52 -10.23 3.94 -4.14
CA LYS A 52 -9.37 2.82 -3.77
C LYS A 52 -10.10 1.48 -3.92
N PHE A 53 -11.32 1.37 -3.41
CA PHE A 53 -12.13 0.16 -3.51
C PHE A 53 -12.38 -0.23 -4.96
N ALA A 54 -12.78 0.72 -5.82
CA ALA A 54 -13.00 0.48 -7.24
C ALA A 54 -11.73 -0.03 -7.95
N LEU A 55 -10.56 0.55 -7.64
CA LEU A 55 -9.27 0.10 -8.19
C LEU A 55 -8.90 -1.30 -7.69
N LEU A 56 -9.10 -1.61 -6.41
CA LEU A 56 -8.86 -2.94 -5.87
C LEU A 56 -9.78 -3.99 -6.49
N LEU A 57 -11.06 -3.66 -6.66
CA LEU A 57 -12.03 -4.54 -7.31
C LEU A 57 -11.67 -4.77 -8.78
N GLY A 58 -11.34 -3.70 -9.51
CA GLY A 58 -10.85 -3.78 -10.89
C GLY A 58 -9.60 -4.65 -11.02
N GLY A 59 -8.60 -4.44 -10.15
CA GLY A 59 -7.38 -5.26 -10.10
C GLY A 59 -7.66 -6.73 -9.80
N ALA A 60 -8.59 -7.02 -8.88
CA ALA A 60 -9.00 -8.40 -8.56
C ALA A 60 -9.68 -9.07 -9.76
N VAL A 61 -10.61 -8.39 -10.42
CA VAL A 61 -11.28 -8.91 -11.62
C VAL A 61 -10.27 -9.17 -12.74
N LEU A 62 -9.34 -8.23 -12.97
CA LEU A 62 -8.29 -8.42 -13.97
C LEU A 62 -7.38 -9.61 -13.62
N ALA A 63 -6.98 -9.76 -12.35
CA ALA A 63 -6.15 -10.87 -11.91
C ALA A 63 -6.83 -12.22 -12.11
N VAL A 64 -8.14 -12.34 -11.80
CA VAL A 64 -8.89 -13.59 -11.94
C VAL A 64 -9.17 -13.89 -13.42
N ARG A 65 -9.43 -12.86 -14.24
CA ARG A 65 -9.79 -13.05 -15.65
C ARG A 65 -8.59 -13.28 -16.57
N LEU A 66 -7.47 -12.61 -16.28
CA LEU A 66 -6.28 -12.59 -17.14
C LEU A 66 -5.12 -13.44 -16.60
N GLY A 67 -5.17 -13.86 -15.33
CA GLY A 67 -4.16 -14.76 -14.74
C GLY A 67 -4.33 -16.22 -15.20
N PRO A 68 -3.33 -17.07 -14.99
CA PRO A 68 -2.03 -16.81 -14.39
C PRO A 68 -1.05 -16.06 -15.32
N PHE A 69 -0.17 -15.23 -14.75
CA PHE A 69 0.78 -14.43 -15.52
C PHE A 69 2.13 -15.15 -15.62
N PRO A 70 2.56 -15.60 -16.80
CA PRO A 70 3.83 -16.30 -16.97
C PRO A 70 5.05 -15.36 -16.81
N ASN A 71 4.85 -14.06 -17.08
CA ASN A 71 5.88 -13.03 -16.99
C ASN A 71 5.24 -11.70 -16.49
N GLY A 72 5.98 -10.93 -15.71
CA GLY A 72 5.53 -9.64 -15.18
C GLY A 72 5.44 -8.52 -16.22
N ASP A 73 6.08 -8.67 -17.40
CA ASP A 73 6.11 -7.65 -18.45
C ASP A 73 5.09 -7.88 -19.57
N VAL A 74 4.33 -8.97 -19.52
CA VAL A 74 3.22 -9.18 -20.47
C VAL A 74 2.09 -8.20 -20.21
N TRP A 75 1.43 -7.74 -21.27
CA TRP A 75 0.39 -6.72 -21.20
C TRP A 75 -0.69 -6.97 -20.12
N PRO A 76 -1.25 -8.19 -19.97
CA PRO A 76 -2.23 -8.46 -18.92
C PRO A 76 -1.67 -8.28 -17.51
N ALA A 77 -0.40 -8.68 -17.26
CA ALA A 77 0.26 -8.49 -15.98
C ALA A 77 0.53 -7.00 -15.70
N LEU A 78 0.97 -6.25 -16.72
CA LEU A 78 1.19 -4.81 -16.61
C LEU A 78 -0.09 -4.07 -16.23
N VAL A 79 -1.19 -4.30 -16.95
CA VAL A 79 -2.47 -3.63 -16.68
C VAL A 79 -2.97 -3.95 -15.27
N THR A 80 -2.94 -5.23 -14.88
CA THR A 80 -3.35 -5.67 -13.55
C THR A 80 -2.45 -5.05 -12.47
N GLY A 81 -1.13 -5.12 -12.66
CA GLY A 81 -0.15 -4.56 -11.73
C GLY A 81 -0.29 -3.05 -11.57
N MET A 82 -0.45 -2.30 -12.67
CA MET A 82 -0.59 -0.85 -12.65
C MET A 82 -1.91 -0.41 -11.97
N THR A 83 -2.99 -1.18 -12.13
CA THR A 83 -4.25 -0.95 -11.41
C THR A 83 -4.05 -1.10 -9.90
N LEU A 84 -3.35 -2.14 -9.45
CA LEU A 84 -3.06 -2.37 -8.04
C LEU A 84 -2.07 -1.32 -7.47
N VAL A 85 -1.06 -0.92 -8.24
CA VAL A 85 -0.15 0.18 -7.89
C VAL A 85 -0.92 1.48 -7.69
N SER A 86 -1.90 1.76 -8.56
CA SER A 86 -2.76 2.94 -8.42
C SER A 86 -3.60 2.89 -7.14
N ALA A 87 -4.17 1.73 -6.80
CA ALA A 87 -4.90 1.55 -5.54
C ALA A 87 -4.01 1.82 -4.32
N MET A 88 -2.76 1.34 -4.35
CA MET A 88 -1.78 1.58 -3.27
C MET A 88 -1.34 3.05 -3.20
N ALA A 89 -1.21 3.72 -4.35
CA ALA A 89 -0.91 5.15 -4.40
C ALA A 89 -2.03 5.99 -3.75
N VAL A 90 -3.30 5.66 -4.04
CA VAL A 90 -4.45 6.29 -3.38
C VAL A 90 -4.40 6.05 -1.87
N GLN A 91 -4.14 4.83 -1.41
CA GLN A 91 -4.01 4.51 0.01
C GLN A 91 -2.92 5.33 0.69
N ASN A 92 -1.73 5.41 0.08
CA ASN A 92 -0.62 6.19 0.62
C ASN A 92 -0.97 7.68 0.72
N ALA A 93 -1.61 8.24 -0.31
CA ALA A 93 -2.05 9.63 -0.32
C ALA A 93 -3.08 9.89 0.79
N VAL A 94 -4.10 9.04 0.92
CA VAL A 94 -5.12 9.14 1.98
C VAL A 94 -4.48 9.08 3.37
N GLN A 95 -3.57 8.14 3.60
CA GLN A 95 -2.89 8.03 4.89
C GLN A 95 -2.09 9.28 5.23
N ARG A 96 -1.35 9.84 4.28
CA ARG A 96 -0.56 11.06 4.48
C ARG A 96 -1.41 12.30 4.68
N LEU A 97 -2.53 12.43 3.96
CA LEU A 97 -3.37 13.62 3.96
C LEU A 97 -4.36 13.67 5.13
N TYR A 98 -4.91 12.50 5.52
CA TYR A 98 -6.02 12.44 6.47
C TYR A 98 -5.71 11.66 7.75
N LEU A 99 -4.69 10.80 7.75
CA LEU A 99 -4.30 9.96 8.89
C LEU A 99 -2.85 10.23 9.33
N GLY A 100 -2.33 11.42 9.09
CA GLY A 100 -0.92 11.80 9.30
C GLY A 100 -0.44 11.70 10.75
N ALA A 101 -1.33 11.61 11.74
CA ALA A 101 -0.98 11.37 13.14
C ALA A 101 -0.47 9.94 13.41
N MET A 102 -0.71 9.00 12.51
CA MET A 102 -0.24 7.62 12.62
C MET A 102 1.02 7.38 11.79
N PRO A 103 1.95 6.54 12.25
CA PRO A 103 3.12 6.16 11.46
C PRO A 103 2.69 5.56 10.11
N PRO A 104 3.35 5.93 8.99
CA PRO A 104 2.99 5.41 7.68
C PRO A 104 3.20 3.89 7.61
N THR A 105 2.18 3.15 7.18
CA THR A 105 2.23 1.68 7.07
C THR A 105 3.09 1.17 5.92
N THR A 106 3.47 2.04 4.98
CA THR A 106 4.11 1.69 3.72
C THR A 106 5.62 1.96 3.68
N ILE A 107 6.17 2.75 4.61
CA ILE A 107 7.61 3.08 4.66
C ILE A 107 8.29 2.19 5.71
N MET A 108 8.58 0.95 5.32
CA MET A 108 9.18 -0.03 6.23
C MET A 108 10.57 0.39 6.72
N THR A 109 11.46 0.84 5.85
CA THR A 109 12.85 1.18 6.21
C THR A 109 12.90 2.32 7.24
N GLY A 110 12.14 3.40 7.02
CA GLY A 110 12.08 4.52 7.95
C GLY A 110 11.49 4.12 9.31
N ASN A 111 10.43 3.32 9.30
CA ASN A 111 9.80 2.82 10.51
C ASN A 111 10.73 1.88 11.29
N THR A 112 11.45 0.99 10.60
CA THR A 112 12.41 0.08 11.23
C THR A 112 13.57 0.85 11.87
N THR A 113 14.12 1.84 11.17
CA THR A 113 15.18 2.69 11.71
C THR A 113 14.69 3.44 12.96
N GLN A 114 13.50 4.05 12.91
CA GLN A 114 12.93 4.76 14.05
C GLN A 114 12.64 3.83 15.22
N ALA A 115 12.13 2.62 14.96
CA ALA A 115 11.90 1.61 16.00
C ALA A 115 13.19 1.20 16.70
N MET A 116 14.29 1.06 15.97
CA MET A 116 15.60 0.75 16.54
C MET A 116 16.15 1.90 17.39
N ILE A 117 16.00 3.15 16.95
CA ILE A 117 16.38 4.33 17.73
C ILE A 117 15.55 4.37 19.03
N ASP A 118 14.22 4.26 18.92
CA ASP A 118 13.32 4.30 20.08
C ASP A 118 13.60 3.16 21.08
N LEU A 119 13.98 1.97 20.57
CA LEU A 119 14.34 0.83 21.41
C LEU A 119 15.62 1.09 22.21
N VAL A 120 16.63 1.67 21.56
CA VAL A 120 17.89 2.04 22.22
C VAL A 120 17.66 3.15 23.25
N ASP A 121 16.85 4.16 22.92
CA ASP A 121 16.50 5.25 23.84
C ASP A 121 15.80 4.71 25.11
N LEU A 122 14.86 3.78 24.93
CA LEU A 122 14.20 3.11 26.05
C LEU A 122 15.14 2.26 26.90
N TRP A 123 16.11 1.60 26.26
CA TRP A 123 17.09 0.78 26.98
C TRP A 123 18.13 1.63 27.73
N SER A 124 18.43 2.81 27.22
CA SER A 124 19.37 3.75 27.85
C SER A 124 18.84 4.38 29.13
N GLY A 125 17.55 4.23 29.44
CA GLY A 125 16.94 4.74 30.66
C GLY A 125 16.93 6.26 30.79
N LEU A 126 17.04 7.00 29.69
CA LEU A 126 17.03 8.46 29.68
C LEU A 126 15.67 9.01 30.14
N PRO A 127 15.62 10.12 30.87
CA PRO A 127 14.38 10.74 31.28
C PRO A 127 13.63 11.31 30.05
N GLY A 128 12.31 11.12 30.01
CA GLY A 128 11.46 11.67 28.93
C GLY A 128 11.19 10.73 27.76
N VAL A 129 11.37 9.41 27.92
CA VAL A 129 11.18 8.40 26.84
C VAL A 129 9.74 7.96 26.58
N ASP A 130 8.74 8.49 27.29
CA ASP A 130 7.32 8.13 27.09
C ASP A 130 6.83 8.32 25.64
N PRO A 131 7.20 9.39 24.92
CA PRO A 131 6.82 9.53 23.50
C PRO A 131 7.45 8.44 22.61
N ALA A 132 8.71 8.06 22.88
CA ALA A 132 9.41 7.00 22.15
C ALA A 132 8.72 5.64 22.35
N ARG A 133 8.28 5.33 23.57
CA ARG A 133 7.55 4.10 23.89
C ARG A 133 6.25 3.97 23.13
N LYS A 134 5.43 5.03 23.11
CA LYS A 134 4.17 5.05 22.36
C LYS A 134 4.41 4.88 20.85
N ARG A 135 5.39 5.61 20.31
CA ARG A 135 5.75 5.53 18.89
C ARG A 135 6.24 4.12 18.53
N LEU A 136 7.10 3.52 19.34
CA LEU A 136 7.60 2.15 19.16
C LEU A 136 6.46 1.13 19.15
N GLN A 137 5.48 1.25 20.06
CA GLN A 137 4.30 0.38 20.09
C GLN A 137 3.50 0.47 18.79
N HIS A 138 3.25 1.68 18.27
CA HIS A 138 2.54 1.86 17.00
C HIS A 138 3.32 1.31 15.81
N ILE A 139 4.64 1.53 15.76
CA ILE A 139 5.49 1.00 14.69
C ILE A 139 5.52 -0.53 14.75
N ALA A 140 5.71 -1.11 15.95
CA ALA A 140 5.72 -2.55 16.12
C ALA A 140 4.39 -3.20 15.73
N ALA A 141 3.25 -2.62 16.12
CA ALA A 141 1.93 -3.09 15.71
C ALA A 141 1.76 -3.07 14.18
N ASN A 142 2.20 -1.99 13.52
CA ASN A 142 2.16 -1.89 12.06
C ASN A 142 3.05 -2.92 11.37
N MET A 143 4.26 -3.15 11.87
CA MET A 143 5.20 -4.15 11.33
C MET A 143 4.66 -5.57 11.50
N LEU A 144 4.12 -5.90 12.68
CA LEU A 144 3.48 -7.19 12.94
C LEU A 144 2.26 -7.40 12.05
N GLY A 145 1.39 -6.38 11.94
CA GLY A 145 0.23 -6.43 11.05
C GLY A 145 0.62 -6.67 9.59
N PHE A 146 1.71 -6.02 9.13
CA PHE A 146 2.24 -6.25 7.78
C PHE A 146 2.77 -7.68 7.62
N ALA A 147 3.55 -8.19 8.57
CA ALA A 147 4.09 -9.55 8.52
C ALA A 147 2.98 -10.61 8.51
N ILE A 148 1.96 -10.43 9.36
CA ILE A 148 0.77 -11.30 9.39
C ILE A 148 0.02 -11.22 8.05
N GLY A 149 -0.16 -10.00 7.51
CA GLY A 149 -0.79 -9.79 6.21
C GLY A 149 -0.06 -10.48 5.06
N CYS A 150 1.28 -10.41 5.05
CA CYS A 150 2.10 -11.12 4.06
C CYS A 150 1.97 -12.65 4.19
N ALA A 151 2.02 -13.18 5.41
CA ALA A 151 1.85 -14.61 5.67
C ALA A 151 0.44 -15.08 5.25
N ALA A 152 -0.59 -14.34 5.61
CA ALA A 152 -1.96 -14.65 5.23
C ALA A 152 -2.14 -14.60 3.70
N ALA A 153 -1.58 -13.60 3.02
CA ALA A 153 -1.64 -13.49 1.56
C ALA A 153 -0.93 -14.66 0.87
N ALA A 154 0.22 -15.09 1.39
CA ALA A 154 0.93 -16.26 0.87
C ALA A 154 0.11 -17.55 1.03
N LEU A 155 -0.48 -17.78 2.20
CA LEU A 155 -1.36 -18.92 2.45
C LEU A 155 -2.59 -18.88 1.54
N LEU A 156 -3.26 -17.73 1.42
CA LEU A 156 -4.41 -17.56 0.54
C LEU A 156 -4.04 -17.84 -0.92
N TYR A 157 -2.86 -17.44 -1.36
CA TYR A 157 -2.40 -17.74 -2.72
C TYR A 157 -2.19 -19.24 -2.94
N VAL A 158 -1.64 -19.96 -1.96
CA VAL A 158 -1.45 -21.41 -2.05
C VAL A 158 -2.79 -22.15 -2.17
N PHE A 159 -3.81 -21.74 -1.41
CA PHE A 159 -5.11 -22.42 -1.40
C PHE A 159 -6.09 -21.94 -2.46
N LEU A 160 -6.10 -20.63 -2.75
CA LEU A 160 -7.09 -19.97 -3.60
C LEU A 160 -6.52 -19.50 -4.95
N HIS A 161 -5.21 -19.58 -5.17
CA HIS A 161 -4.53 -19.11 -6.38
C HIS A 161 -4.94 -17.66 -6.70
N MET A 162 -5.43 -17.38 -7.90
CA MET A 162 -5.83 -16.03 -8.33
C MET A 162 -7.02 -15.45 -7.56
N TRP A 163 -7.84 -16.28 -6.90
CA TRP A 163 -8.96 -15.80 -6.10
C TRP A 163 -8.52 -15.08 -4.81
N CYS A 164 -7.25 -15.23 -4.39
CA CYS A 164 -6.73 -14.46 -3.27
C CYS A 164 -6.84 -12.94 -3.49
N PHE A 165 -6.85 -12.47 -4.73
CA PHE A 165 -7.02 -11.05 -5.08
C PHE A 165 -8.43 -10.51 -4.79
N ALA A 166 -9.42 -11.34 -4.46
CA ALA A 166 -10.73 -10.90 -4.01
C ALA A 166 -10.75 -10.41 -2.55
N VAL A 167 -9.76 -10.81 -1.74
CA VAL A 167 -9.70 -10.43 -0.31
C VAL A 167 -9.45 -8.93 -0.09
N PRO A 168 -8.49 -8.28 -0.76
CA PRO A 168 -8.26 -6.84 -0.58
C PRO A 168 -9.48 -5.95 -0.86
N PRO A 169 -10.30 -6.16 -1.91
CA PRO A 169 -11.53 -5.41 -2.09
C PRO A 169 -12.53 -5.60 -0.94
N LEU A 170 -12.69 -6.83 -0.42
CA LEU A 170 -13.57 -7.08 0.73
C LEU A 170 -13.15 -6.28 1.96
N LEU A 171 -11.86 -6.27 2.28
CA LEU A 171 -11.31 -5.45 3.37
C LEU A 171 -11.47 -3.94 3.08
N GLY A 172 -11.31 -3.53 1.83
CA GLY A 172 -11.54 -2.15 1.39
C GLY A 172 -12.99 -1.71 1.56
N PHE A 173 -13.94 -2.58 1.28
CA PHE A 173 -15.37 -2.33 1.50
C PHE A 173 -15.70 -2.18 2.98
N LEU A 174 -15.19 -3.07 3.83
CA LEU A 174 -15.34 -2.94 5.28
C LEU A 174 -14.78 -1.61 5.79
N ALA A 175 -13.62 -1.20 5.31
CA ALA A 175 -13.03 0.09 5.71
C ALA A 175 -13.92 1.30 5.35
N ILE A 176 -14.70 1.24 4.27
CA ILE A 176 -15.64 2.30 3.89
C ILE A 176 -16.85 2.34 4.85
N LEU A 177 -17.31 1.17 5.30
CA LEU A 177 -18.45 1.09 6.23
C LEU A 177 -18.14 1.70 7.60
N PHE A 178 -16.87 1.65 8.02
CA PHE A 178 -16.42 2.18 9.31
C PHE A 178 -15.83 3.61 9.23
N ALA A 179 -15.72 4.22 8.05
CA ALA A 179 -15.23 5.58 7.81
C ALA A 179 -16.38 6.60 7.76
#